data_30fb78ef863dccfbf537b75ebc409e46
#
_entry.id   30fb78ef863dccfbf537b75ebc409e46
#
_cell.length_a   1.000
_cell.length_b   1.000
_cell.length_c   1.000
_cell.angle_alpha   90.00
_cell.angle_beta   90.00
_cell.angle_gamma   90.00
#
_symmetry.space_group_name_H-M   'P 1'
#
loop_
_entity.id
_entity.type
_entity.pdbx_description
1 polymer ?
#
loop_
_entity_poly.entity_id
_entity_poly.type
_entity_poly.pdbx_seq_one_letter_code
_entity_poly.pdbx_strand_id
1 'polypeptide(L)'
;MPTSSDERVRIGDAEFPKPFVNGLEFNAPVHGTWNIVHIGFRIPEAHQIYICADNCLRGVVMTAAEMGELGRFSSVVLEEDDMTHSGRIEETTIEGVTDCLRKLPKIPPVVIVFPVCVHRFMGCDIGYIYKELEKRFPDVIFIRGFMDPVMQKRGTTPDQRLRKAMSDIIPKLPVKEDTVAFAGSDMPASENDFKKILEFNAKTVKDTADCRTLEEYLSIGESSLFICQYPAGLMAAKAITQRLDRKYVYCPLSFDFDTVEEEIRQSGLSVPDRFFEDGKDACMAELKKLKDLIGDTPVAIDYTAVPKPLSLARFLADNGINVKTVYLDSVDVSEKADFEYLQNNFPDLILHSTMHVSDRRPVRSKEKVLAIGQKAAWFEGTDYFVNMIEGGGLYGFSGIAEFIRLMEDAFNNSKDMRDIVPRKGLGCRSCI
;
A
#
# COMPACT_ATOMS: atom_id res chain seq x y z
N MET A 1 8.10 30.17 3.84
CA MET A 1 8.53 30.08 5.26
C MET A 1 8.92 28.66 5.56
N PRO A 2 9.74 28.38 6.57
CA PRO A 2 10.14 27.02 6.83
C PRO A 2 8.95 26.17 7.27
N THR A 3 9.00 24.91 6.87
CA THR A 3 8.18 23.80 7.38
C THR A 3 8.19 23.81 8.92
N SER A 4 7.06 23.45 9.55
CA SER A 4 6.96 23.45 11.02
C SER A 4 7.97 22.47 11.64
N SER A 5 8.61 22.90 12.73
CA SER A 5 9.43 22.04 13.58
C SER A 5 8.59 21.30 14.62
N ASP A 6 7.30 21.65 14.76
CA ASP A 6 6.37 21.04 15.69
C ASP A 6 5.67 19.84 15.07
N GLU A 7 5.20 18.91 15.90
CA GLU A 7 4.45 17.74 15.45
C GLU A 7 3.10 18.08 14.85
N ARG A 8 2.58 19.28 15.09
CA ARG A 8 1.26 19.75 14.68
C ARG A 8 1.33 21.10 13.99
N VAL A 9 0.55 21.27 12.93
CA VAL A 9 0.39 22.54 12.23
C VAL A 9 -1.06 22.68 11.77
N ARG A 10 -1.64 23.89 11.85
CA ARG A 10 -2.91 24.15 11.19
C ARG A 10 -2.69 24.14 9.69
N ILE A 11 -3.62 23.57 8.93
CA ILE A 11 -3.48 23.52 7.47
C ILE A 11 -3.39 24.92 6.87
N GLY A 12 -4.05 25.94 7.50
CA GLY A 12 -3.96 27.35 7.11
C GLY A 12 -2.55 27.91 7.14
N ASP A 13 -1.67 27.35 7.99
CA ASP A 13 -0.30 27.81 8.19
C ASP A 13 0.73 26.84 7.54
N ALA A 14 0.27 25.72 6.96
CA ALA A 14 1.12 24.65 6.44
C ALA A 14 1.66 24.93 5.05
N GLU A 15 2.84 24.41 4.73
CA GLU A 15 3.42 24.46 3.39
C GLU A 15 3.21 23.16 2.59
N PHE A 16 2.77 23.31 1.36
CA PHE A 16 2.66 22.20 0.41
C PHE A 16 4.01 21.94 -0.29
N PRO A 17 4.41 20.71 -0.54
CA PRO A 17 3.82 19.43 -0.10
C PRO A 17 4.38 18.92 1.24
N LYS A 18 5.19 19.70 1.94
CA LYS A 18 5.92 19.29 3.14
C LYS A 18 5.56 20.18 4.33
N PRO A 19 4.49 19.85 5.06
CA PRO A 19 4.08 20.64 6.21
C PRO A 19 5.06 20.60 7.39
N PHE A 20 5.92 19.57 7.44
CA PHE A 20 6.85 19.34 8.56
C PHE A 20 8.32 19.25 8.11
N VAL A 21 9.23 19.51 9.06
CA VAL A 21 10.65 19.17 8.93
C VAL A 21 10.79 17.67 9.18
N ASN A 22 11.05 16.90 8.12
CA ASN A 22 11.09 15.44 8.21
C ASN A 22 12.41 14.91 8.79
N GLY A 23 12.29 14.04 9.78
CA GLY A 23 13.31 13.12 10.27
C GLY A 23 12.71 11.74 10.51
N LEU A 24 13.50 10.66 10.47
CA LEU A 24 13.10 9.33 10.93
C LEU A 24 13.36 9.26 12.44
N GLU A 25 12.53 9.94 13.23
CA GLU A 25 12.78 10.06 14.66
C GLU A 25 11.92 9.12 15.49
N PHE A 26 10.73 8.81 15.01
CA PHE A 26 9.78 7.92 15.65
C PHE A 26 9.10 7.01 14.63
N ASN A 27 8.78 5.79 15.07
CA ASN A 27 7.95 4.88 14.30
C ASN A 27 6.90 4.28 15.23
N ALA A 28 5.63 4.58 14.96
CA ALA A 28 4.52 4.07 15.75
C ALA A 28 4.51 2.52 15.71
N PRO A 29 4.12 1.84 16.81
CA PRO A 29 4.15 0.37 16.89
C PRO A 29 3.01 -0.32 16.13
N VAL A 30 2.37 0.38 15.20
CA VAL A 30 1.29 -0.13 14.36
C VAL A 30 1.76 -0.24 12.91
N HIS A 31 1.23 -1.22 12.17
CA HIS A 31 1.76 -1.55 10.86
C HIS A 31 1.44 -0.46 9.81
N GLY A 32 0.19 -0.03 9.70
CA GLY A 32 -0.24 0.88 8.65
C GLY A 32 -0.13 0.27 7.25
N THR A 33 0.85 0.71 6.45
CA THR A 33 1.00 0.28 5.05
C THR A 33 1.59 -1.13 4.89
N TRP A 34 1.53 -1.66 3.66
CA TRP A 34 2.18 -2.90 3.27
C TRP A 34 3.70 -2.81 3.40
N ASN A 35 4.33 -3.92 3.75
CA ASN A 35 5.78 -4.04 3.72
C ASN A 35 6.24 -5.01 2.61
N ILE A 36 7.54 -5.02 2.31
CA ILE A 36 8.13 -5.83 1.25
C ILE A 36 7.89 -7.34 1.40
N VAL A 37 7.75 -7.84 2.63
CA VAL A 37 7.47 -9.26 2.90
C VAL A 37 6.08 -9.64 2.40
N HIS A 38 5.07 -8.83 2.73
CA HIS A 38 3.71 -9.02 2.23
C HIS A 38 3.66 -8.99 0.70
N ILE A 39 4.31 -7.99 0.10
CA ILE A 39 4.33 -7.79 -1.35
C ILE A 39 4.98 -8.97 -2.05
N GLY A 40 6.15 -9.41 -1.59
CA GLY A 40 6.87 -10.51 -2.23
C GLY A 40 6.10 -11.84 -2.23
N PHE A 41 5.27 -12.10 -1.20
CA PHE A 41 4.45 -13.31 -1.15
C PHE A 41 3.25 -13.29 -2.12
N ARG A 42 2.99 -12.16 -2.81
CA ARG A 42 1.93 -12.07 -3.83
C ARG A 42 2.25 -12.82 -5.13
N ILE A 43 3.51 -13.18 -5.38
CA ILE A 43 3.80 -14.13 -6.45
C ILE A 43 3.59 -15.55 -5.90
N PRO A 44 2.61 -16.31 -6.44
CA PRO A 44 2.41 -17.69 -6.05
C PRO A 44 3.67 -18.52 -6.29
N GLU A 45 3.90 -19.52 -5.45
CA GLU A 45 5.04 -20.43 -5.57
C GLU A 45 6.43 -19.77 -5.46
N ALA A 46 6.50 -18.45 -5.22
CA ALA A 46 7.77 -17.78 -5.00
C ALA A 46 8.33 -18.04 -3.60
N HIS A 47 9.65 -18.13 -3.50
CA HIS A 47 10.38 -18.21 -2.24
C HIS A 47 11.16 -16.92 -2.01
N GLN A 48 11.11 -16.38 -0.80
CA GLN A 48 11.84 -15.16 -0.44
C GLN A 48 13.10 -15.51 0.34
N ILE A 49 14.24 -14.92 -0.07
CA ILE A 49 15.52 -15.09 0.63
C ILE A 49 16.06 -13.71 1.01
N TYR A 50 16.23 -13.49 2.31
CA TYR A 50 16.74 -12.24 2.86
C TYR A 50 18.20 -12.39 3.26
N ILE A 51 19.08 -11.50 2.74
CA ILE A 51 20.51 -11.50 3.05
C ILE A 51 20.80 -10.27 3.89
N CYS A 52 20.93 -10.42 5.19
CA CYS A 52 21.07 -9.29 6.10
C CYS A 52 21.77 -9.68 7.42
N ALA A 53 22.21 -8.67 8.15
CA ALA A 53 22.65 -8.84 9.53
C ALA A 53 21.49 -9.30 10.43
N ASP A 54 21.78 -10.03 11.49
CA ASP A 54 20.81 -10.67 12.39
C ASP A 54 19.74 -9.69 12.90
N ASN A 55 20.14 -8.49 13.30
CA ASN A 55 19.23 -7.46 13.78
C ASN A 55 18.16 -7.04 12.75
N CYS A 56 18.46 -7.14 11.44
CA CYS A 56 17.52 -6.81 10.38
C CYS A 56 16.51 -7.92 10.09
N LEU A 57 16.83 -9.17 10.48
CA LEU A 57 15.99 -10.33 10.23
C LEU A 57 14.71 -10.34 11.05
N ARG A 58 14.77 -9.86 12.29
CA ARG A 58 13.66 -10.00 13.24
C ARG A 58 12.32 -9.53 12.66
N GLY A 59 12.28 -8.33 12.08
CA GLY A 59 11.05 -7.77 11.52
C GLY A 59 10.49 -8.57 10.34
N VAL A 60 11.37 -9.02 9.43
CA VAL A 60 10.92 -9.75 8.24
C VAL A 60 10.48 -11.19 8.58
N VAL A 61 11.16 -11.84 9.52
CA VAL A 61 10.77 -13.19 10.00
C VAL A 61 9.44 -13.14 10.73
N MET A 62 9.24 -12.15 11.63
CA MET A 62 7.97 -11.99 12.32
C MET A 62 6.81 -11.76 11.36
N THR A 63 7.00 -10.92 10.34
CA THR A 63 5.97 -10.71 9.32
C THR A 63 5.66 -11.99 8.53
N ALA A 64 6.67 -12.75 8.12
CA ALA A 64 6.47 -14.02 7.43
C ALA A 64 5.74 -15.06 8.32
N ALA A 65 6.05 -15.07 9.63
CA ALA A 65 5.39 -15.93 10.61
C ALA A 65 3.90 -15.54 10.80
N GLU A 66 3.60 -14.25 10.94
CA GLU A 66 2.23 -13.73 11.06
C GLU A 66 1.38 -14.07 9.82
N MET A 67 2.01 -14.08 8.64
CA MET A 67 1.36 -14.48 7.39
C MET A 67 1.21 -16.00 7.23
N GLY A 68 1.82 -16.82 8.11
CA GLY A 68 1.86 -18.28 7.94
C GLY A 68 2.78 -18.76 6.81
N GLU A 69 3.70 -17.91 6.33
CA GLU A 69 4.49 -18.12 5.10
C GLU A 69 5.95 -18.51 5.37
N LEU A 70 6.29 -18.96 6.59
CA LEU A 70 7.66 -19.40 6.91
C LEU A 70 8.17 -20.53 6.00
N GLY A 71 7.28 -21.35 5.44
CA GLY A 71 7.64 -22.37 4.47
C GLY A 71 8.19 -21.84 3.14
N ARG A 72 7.93 -20.58 2.82
CA ARG A 72 8.43 -19.88 1.62
C ARG A 72 9.43 -18.77 1.95
N PHE A 73 10.06 -18.85 3.13
CA PHE A 73 10.99 -17.85 3.64
C PHE A 73 12.33 -18.52 4.01
N SER A 74 13.42 -17.90 3.62
CA SER A 74 14.78 -18.26 4.06
C SER A 74 15.59 -16.99 4.33
N SER A 75 16.69 -17.14 5.06
CA SER A 75 17.62 -16.04 5.31
C SER A 75 19.07 -16.49 5.27
N VAL A 76 19.93 -15.58 4.87
CA VAL A 76 21.38 -15.67 4.97
C VAL A 76 21.84 -14.57 5.90
N VAL A 77 22.48 -14.92 6.99
CA VAL A 77 23.01 -13.97 7.96
C VAL A 77 24.40 -13.54 7.52
N LEU A 78 24.61 -12.23 7.44
CA LEU A 78 25.93 -11.63 7.20
C LEU A 78 26.62 -11.39 8.53
N GLU A 79 27.83 -11.91 8.64
CA GLU A 79 28.71 -11.75 9.79
C GLU A 79 29.63 -10.52 9.61
N GLU A 80 30.26 -10.06 10.69
CA GLU A 80 31.21 -8.94 10.63
C GLU A 80 32.36 -9.18 9.64
N ASP A 81 32.86 -10.41 9.57
CA ASP A 81 33.93 -10.81 8.66
C ASP A 81 33.52 -10.67 7.19
N ASP A 82 32.25 -10.87 6.84
CA ASP A 82 31.76 -10.68 5.46
C ASP A 82 31.87 -9.23 5.02
N MET A 83 31.79 -8.29 5.96
CA MET A 83 31.84 -6.85 5.71
C MET A 83 33.24 -6.25 5.70
N THR A 84 34.26 -7.03 6.05
CA THR A 84 35.65 -6.53 6.16
C THR A 84 36.47 -6.73 4.91
N HIS A 85 36.07 -7.61 4.00
CA HIS A 85 36.82 -7.95 2.77
C HIS A 85 36.02 -7.66 1.52
N SER A 86 36.67 -7.03 0.53
CA SER A 86 36.08 -6.77 -0.78
C SER A 86 35.69 -8.08 -1.49
N GLY A 87 34.49 -8.14 -2.05
CA GLY A 87 33.95 -9.29 -2.78
C GLY A 87 33.38 -10.43 -1.89
N ARG A 88 33.60 -10.38 -0.57
CA ARG A 88 33.14 -11.44 0.32
C ARG A 88 31.62 -11.46 0.50
N ILE A 89 30.97 -10.29 0.52
CA ILE A 89 29.51 -10.23 0.62
C ILE A 89 28.85 -10.84 -0.61
N GLU A 90 29.39 -10.60 -1.80
CA GLU A 90 28.92 -11.22 -3.04
C GLU A 90 29.02 -12.74 -2.96
N GLU A 91 30.18 -13.25 -2.54
CA GLU A 91 30.42 -14.69 -2.38
C GLU A 91 29.48 -15.29 -1.33
N THR A 92 29.39 -14.72 -0.11
CA THR A 92 28.49 -15.15 0.95
C THR A 92 27.02 -15.13 0.50
N THR A 93 26.63 -14.12 -0.26
CA THR A 93 25.27 -14.02 -0.82
C THR A 93 25.02 -15.15 -1.82
N ILE A 94 25.90 -15.37 -2.78
CA ILE A 94 25.74 -16.41 -3.81
C ILE A 94 25.73 -17.81 -3.20
N GLU A 95 26.69 -18.12 -2.33
CA GLU A 95 26.78 -19.43 -1.68
C GLU A 95 25.63 -19.65 -0.70
N GLY A 96 25.27 -18.63 0.09
CA GLY A 96 24.15 -18.70 1.03
C GLY A 96 22.80 -18.93 0.34
N VAL A 97 22.51 -18.20 -0.74
CA VAL A 97 21.30 -18.44 -1.55
C VAL A 97 21.33 -19.83 -2.17
N THR A 98 22.48 -20.26 -2.71
CA THR A 98 22.65 -21.59 -3.30
C THR A 98 22.36 -22.68 -2.26
N ASP A 99 22.90 -22.53 -1.05
CA ASP A 99 22.72 -23.48 0.05
C ASP A 99 21.27 -23.53 0.53
N CYS A 100 20.63 -22.35 0.68
CA CYS A 100 19.20 -22.27 0.99
C CYS A 100 18.36 -23.07 -0.02
N LEU A 101 18.56 -22.84 -1.31
CA LEU A 101 17.76 -23.50 -2.36
C LEU A 101 18.00 -25.00 -2.43
N ARG A 102 19.22 -25.47 -2.22
CA ARG A 102 19.56 -26.90 -2.19
C ARG A 102 18.97 -27.65 -0.99
N LYS A 103 18.71 -26.97 0.12
CA LYS A 103 18.09 -27.51 1.31
C LYS A 103 16.56 -27.59 1.23
N LEU A 104 15.94 -26.92 0.28
CA LEU A 104 14.49 -27.01 0.10
C LEU A 104 14.09 -28.39 -0.44
N PRO A 105 12.93 -28.92 -0.03
CA PRO A 105 12.42 -30.20 -0.56
C PRO A 105 12.19 -30.16 -2.08
N LYS A 106 11.87 -28.97 -2.62
CA LYS A 106 11.71 -28.69 -4.04
C LYS A 106 12.21 -27.28 -4.33
N ILE A 107 13.00 -27.12 -5.38
CA ILE A 107 13.44 -25.81 -5.84
C ILE A 107 12.22 -25.03 -6.38
N PRO A 108 11.94 -23.82 -5.87
CA PRO A 108 10.81 -23.03 -6.31
C PRO A 108 11.05 -22.45 -7.71
N PRO A 109 9.99 -22.25 -8.51
CA PRO A 109 10.13 -21.70 -9.85
C PRO A 109 10.49 -20.21 -9.87
N VAL A 110 10.23 -19.50 -8.77
CA VAL A 110 10.54 -18.08 -8.59
C VAL A 110 11.22 -17.87 -7.24
N VAL A 111 12.30 -17.10 -7.23
CA VAL A 111 13.03 -16.71 -6.01
C VAL A 111 13.22 -15.20 -5.98
N ILE A 112 12.76 -14.58 -4.91
CA ILE A 112 12.99 -13.16 -4.66
C ILE A 112 14.14 -13.04 -3.67
N VAL A 113 15.27 -12.50 -4.13
CA VAL A 113 16.45 -12.29 -3.27
C VAL A 113 16.47 -10.84 -2.80
N PHE A 114 16.58 -10.63 -1.50
CA PHE A 114 16.57 -9.29 -0.88
C PHE A 114 17.96 -8.92 -0.32
N PRO A 115 18.83 -8.30 -1.13
CA PRO A 115 20.01 -7.63 -0.60
C PRO A 115 19.58 -6.43 0.26
N VAL A 116 20.31 -6.20 1.35
CA VAL A 116 20.03 -5.06 2.26
C VAL A 116 20.95 -3.87 1.99
N CYS A 117 20.77 -2.80 2.77
CA CYS A 117 21.56 -1.57 2.68
C CYS A 117 23.09 -1.80 2.75
N VAL A 118 23.56 -2.81 3.49
CA VAL A 118 25.00 -3.15 3.59
C VAL A 118 25.61 -3.43 2.20
N HIS A 119 24.94 -4.20 1.35
CA HIS A 119 25.42 -4.46 -0.02
C HIS A 119 25.69 -3.17 -0.78
N ARG A 120 24.87 -2.16 -0.57
CA ARG A 120 25.00 -0.86 -1.23
C ARG A 120 26.13 -0.04 -0.63
N PHE A 121 26.24 0.00 0.71
CA PHE A 121 27.32 0.72 1.38
C PHE A 121 28.68 0.15 1.06
N MET A 122 28.77 -1.17 0.92
CA MET A 122 30.01 -1.85 0.55
C MET A 122 30.30 -1.84 -0.96
N GLY A 123 29.39 -1.28 -1.78
CA GLY A 123 29.60 -1.19 -3.23
C GLY A 123 29.55 -2.52 -3.95
N CYS A 124 28.78 -3.49 -3.43
CA CYS A 124 28.66 -4.82 -4.03
C CYS A 124 28.12 -4.80 -5.46
N ASP A 125 28.64 -5.66 -6.31
CA ASP A 125 28.11 -5.90 -7.66
C ASP A 125 26.89 -6.81 -7.60
N ILE A 126 25.73 -6.18 -7.37
CA ILE A 126 24.44 -6.88 -7.36
C ILE A 126 24.16 -7.56 -8.70
N GLY A 127 24.58 -6.98 -9.82
CA GLY A 127 24.42 -7.58 -11.15
C GLY A 127 25.16 -8.90 -11.29
N TYR A 128 26.38 -8.97 -10.77
CA TYR A 128 27.19 -10.20 -10.72
C TYR A 128 26.50 -11.30 -9.88
N ILE A 129 25.99 -10.94 -8.69
CA ILE A 129 25.28 -11.90 -7.83
C ILE A 129 24.14 -12.59 -8.60
N TYR A 130 23.26 -11.80 -9.25
CA TYR A 130 22.12 -12.38 -9.97
C TYR A 130 22.56 -13.21 -11.17
N LYS A 131 23.56 -12.80 -11.94
CA LYS A 131 24.09 -13.58 -13.07
C LYS A 131 24.64 -14.94 -12.62
N GLU A 132 25.34 -15.00 -11.50
CA GLU A 132 25.86 -16.26 -10.98
C GLU A 132 24.74 -17.17 -10.44
N LEU A 133 23.70 -16.60 -9.80
CA LEU A 133 22.53 -17.38 -9.37
C LEU A 133 21.74 -17.94 -10.55
N GLU A 134 21.47 -17.14 -11.58
CA GLU A 134 20.80 -17.58 -12.81
C GLU A 134 21.59 -18.68 -13.53
N LYS A 135 22.92 -18.61 -13.54
CA LYS A 135 23.79 -19.63 -14.12
C LYS A 135 23.72 -20.95 -13.33
N ARG A 136 23.62 -20.87 -11.98
CA ARG A 136 23.55 -22.05 -11.11
C ARG A 136 22.17 -22.72 -11.13
N PHE A 137 21.12 -21.95 -11.36
CA PHE A 137 19.73 -22.39 -11.35
C PHE A 137 19.00 -21.85 -12.60
N PRO A 138 19.28 -22.38 -13.80
CA PRO A 138 18.76 -21.85 -15.05
C PRO A 138 17.23 -21.97 -15.20
N ASP A 139 16.59 -22.84 -14.44
CA ASP A 139 15.12 -23.03 -14.45
C ASP A 139 14.40 -22.17 -13.40
N VAL A 140 15.12 -21.32 -12.66
CA VAL A 140 14.58 -20.45 -11.62
C VAL A 140 14.54 -19.01 -12.10
N ILE A 141 13.39 -18.36 -11.96
CA ILE A 141 13.25 -16.93 -12.20
C ILE A 141 13.70 -16.20 -10.94
N PHE A 142 14.83 -15.47 -11.00
CA PHE A 142 15.27 -14.62 -9.90
C PHE A 142 14.72 -13.20 -10.02
N ILE A 143 14.06 -12.73 -8.97
CA ILE A 143 13.55 -11.35 -8.87
C ILE A 143 14.40 -10.59 -7.86
N ARG A 144 14.81 -9.39 -8.25
CA ARG A 144 15.55 -8.49 -7.37
C ARG A 144 14.60 -7.89 -6.34
N GLY A 145 14.78 -8.29 -5.08
CA GLY A 145 14.16 -7.66 -3.94
C GLY A 145 14.88 -6.36 -3.54
N PHE A 146 14.20 -5.51 -2.80
CA PHE A 146 14.76 -4.23 -2.34
C PHE A 146 14.45 -4.07 -0.85
N MET A 147 15.50 -3.97 -0.04
CA MET A 147 15.43 -3.74 1.40
C MET A 147 16.45 -2.66 1.80
N ASP A 148 16.37 -1.50 1.15
CA ASP A 148 17.26 -0.37 1.39
C ASP A 148 16.49 0.92 1.74
N PRO A 149 15.89 1.02 2.95
CA PRO A 149 15.04 2.14 3.36
C PRO A 149 15.76 3.50 3.34
N VAL A 150 17.09 3.49 3.43
CA VAL A 150 17.92 4.72 3.35
C VAL A 150 17.69 5.50 2.07
N MET A 151 17.21 4.84 1.01
CA MET A 151 16.96 5.46 -0.29
C MET A 151 15.55 6.06 -0.43
N GLN A 152 14.66 5.86 0.53
CA GLN A 152 13.27 6.37 0.46
C GLN A 152 13.18 7.90 0.33
N LYS A 153 14.18 8.63 0.81
CA LYS A 153 14.16 10.11 0.77
C LYS A 153 14.46 10.72 -0.61
N ARG A 154 14.92 9.93 -1.59
CA ARG A 154 15.42 10.45 -2.88
C ARG A 154 15.03 9.57 -4.07
N GLY A 155 13.75 9.28 -4.26
CA GLY A 155 13.31 8.52 -5.44
C GLY A 155 12.25 7.48 -5.13
N THR A 156 12.22 6.42 -5.95
CA THR A 156 11.25 5.34 -5.81
C THR A 156 11.51 4.50 -4.54
N THR A 157 10.44 4.18 -3.83
CA THR A 157 10.50 3.39 -2.61
C THR A 157 10.87 1.93 -2.90
N PRO A 158 11.38 1.16 -1.91
CA PRO A 158 11.58 -0.28 -2.05
C PRO A 158 10.32 -1.02 -2.49
N ASP A 159 9.15 -0.65 -1.98
CA ASP A 159 7.84 -1.15 -2.37
C ASP A 159 7.58 -0.97 -3.88
N GLN A 160 7.65 0.26 -4.37
CA GLN A 160 7.44 0.57 -5.79
C GLN A 160 8.40 -0.21 -6.72
N ARG A 161 9.67 -0.34 -6.32
CA ARG A 161 10.66 -1.10 -7.08
C ARG A 161 10.37 -2.59 -7.10
N LEU A 162 9.98 -3.16 -5.94
CA LEU A 162 9.65 -4.56 -5.83
C LEU A 162 8.43 -4.89 -6.71
N ARG A 163 7.35 -4.11 -6.63
CA ARG A 163 6.16 -4.28 -7.48
C ARG A 163 6.51 -4.23 -8.96
N LYS A 164 7.39 -3.28 -9.36
CA LYS A 164 7.89 -3.24 -10.73
C LYS A 164 8.64 -4.51 -11.10
N ALA A 165 9.61 -4.94 -10.28
CA ALA A 165 10.40 -6.13 -10.54
C ALA A 165 9.52 -7.39 -10.64
N MET A 166 8.48 -7.50 -9.80
CA MET A 166 7.49 -8.57 -9.87
C MET A 166 6.68 -8.52 -11.17
N SER A 167 6.33 -7.33 -11.65
CA SER A 167 5.62 -7.17 -12.92
C SER A 167 6.49 -7.48 -14.14
N ASP A 168 7.81 -7.34 -14.03
CA ASP A 168 8.74 -7.54 -15.15
C ASP A 168 8.80 -9.02 -15.61
N ILE A 169 8.45 -9.98 -14.76
CA ILE A 169 8.41 -11.41 -15.13
C ILE A 169 7.16 -11.82 -15.93
N ILE A 170 6.12 -11.00 -15.95
CA ILE A 170 4.88 -11.31 -16.68
C ILE A 170 5.15 -11.22 -18.20
N PRO A 171 5.00 -12.30 -18.98
CA PRO A 171 5.37 -12.31 -20.38
C PRO A 171 4.38 -11.53 -21.26
N LYS A 172 4.83 -11.12 -22.45
CA LYS A 172 3.93 -10.62 -23.49
C LYS A 172 3.22 -11.82 -24.14
N LEU A 173 1.95 -11.99 -23.86
CA LEU A 173 1.09 -13.03 -24.41
C LEU A 173 0.13 -12.45 -25.46
N PRO A 174 -0.48 -13.29 -26.31
CA PRO A 174 -1.56 -12.89 -27.19
C PRO A 174 -2.69 -12.22 -26.39
N VAL A 175 -3.22 -11.12 -26.93
CA VAL A 175 -4.27 -10.35 -26.25
C VAL A 175 -5.56 -11.11 -26.25
N LYS A 176 -6.24 -11.15 -25.12
CA LYS A 176 -7.64 -11.51 -24.97
C LYS A 176 -8.43 -10.23 -24.71
N GLU A 177 -9.19 -9.77 -25.70
CA GLU A 177 -9.91 -8.50 -25.64
C GLU A 177 -10.99 -8.44 -24.55
N ASP A 178 -11.48 -9.59 -24.13
CA ASP A 178 -12.43 -9.74 -23.04
C ASP A 178 -11.79 -9.78 -21.64
N THR A 179 -10.46 -9.80 -21.57
CA THR A 179 -9.74 -9.97 -20.30
C THR A 179 -9.17 -8.65 -19.82
N VAL A 180 -9.44 -8.34 -18.55
CA VAL A 180 -8.96 -7.14 -17.82
C VAL A 180 -8.24 -7.58 -16.56
N ALA A 181 -7.09 -6.95 -16.24
CA ALA A 181 -6.33 -7.25 -15.05
C ALA A 181 -6.36 -6.12 -14.04
N PHE A 182 -6.56 -6.45 -12.75
CA PHE A 182 -6.11 -5.62 -11.66
C PHE A 182 -4.63 -5.91 -11.40
N ALA A 183 -3.77 -4.91 -11.53
CA ALA A 183 -2.32 -5.08 -11.43
C ALA A 183 -1.68 -4.02 -10.55
N GLY A 184 -0.61 -4.41 -9.88
CA GLY A 184 0.08 -3.55 -8.91
C GLY A 184 -0.69 -3.40 -7.59
N SER A 185 -1.80 -4.10 -7.42
CA SER A 185 -2.61 -4.14 -6.22
C SER A 185 -2.30 -5.42 -5.42
N ASP A 186 -2.24 -5.29 -4.10
CA ASP A 186 -2.13 -6.42 -3.18
C ASP A 186 -3.46 -6.70 -2.47
N MET A 187 -4.47 -5.92 -2.78
CA MET A 187 -5.75 -5.94 -2.11
C MET A 187 -6.79 -6.61 -2.98
N PRO A 188 -7.61 -7.50 -2.40
CA PRO A 188 -8.76 -8.00 -3.11
C PRO A 188 -9.71 -6.84 -3.42
N ALA A 189 -10.18 -6.79 -4.65
CA ALA A 189 -11.24 -5.87 -5.02
C ALA A 189 -12.55 -6.32 -4.34
N SER A 190 -12.88 -5.78 -3.16
CA SER A 190 -14.13 -6.04 -2.44
C SER A 190 -15.31 -5.21 -3.02
N GLU A 191 -15.83 -4.21 -2.29
CA GLU A 191 -16.81 -3.28 -2.83
C GLU A 191 -16.14 -2.29 -3.79
N ASN A 192 -16.26 -2.61 -5.10
CA ASN A 192 -15.51 -1.96 -6.16
C ASN A 192 -16.37 -1.86 -7.41
N ASP A 193 -16.65 -0.65 -7.84
CA ASP A 193 -17.52 -0.41 -8.99
C ASP A 193 -16.98 -1.02 -10.28
N PHE A 194 -15.66 -1.14 -10.45
CA PHE A 194 -15.11 -1.82 -11.62
C PHE A 194 -15.52 -3.30 -11.71
N LYS A 195 -15.76 -3.99 -10.59
CA LYS A 195 -16.31 -5.36 -10.65
C LYS A 195 -17.65 -5.39 -11.35
N LYS A 196 -18.57 -4.52 -10.94
CA LYS A 196 -19.92 -4.41 -11.53
C LYS A 196 -19.86 -3.98 -13.00
N ILE A 197 -18.99 -3.02 -13.32
CA ILE A 197 -18.79 -2.51 -14.67
C ILE A 197 -18.19 -3.61 -15.57
N LEU A 198 -17.22 -4.36 -15.09
CA LEU A 198 -16.59 -5.45 -15.84
C LEU A 198 -17.57 -6.60 -16.08
N GLU A 199 -18.39 -6.97 -15.09
CA GLU A 199 -19.45 -7.94 -15.23
C GLU A 199 -20.50 -7.48 -16.25
N PHE A 200 -20.95 -6.22 -16.19
CA PHE A 200 -21.87 -5.62 -17.14
C PHE A 200 -21.35 -5.66 -18.59
N ASN A 201 -20.03 -5.53 -18.77
CA ASN A 201 -19.35 -5.62 -20.07
C ASN A 201 -18.93 -7.05 -20.44
N ALA A 202 -19.36 -8.07 -19.71
CA ALA A 202 -19.00 -9.47 -19.89
C ALA A 202 -17.48 -9.71 -19.96
N LYS A 203 -16.69 -8.98 -19.13
CA LYS A 203 -15.24 -9.10 -19.08
C LYS A 203 -14.80 -10.17 -18.10
N THR A 204 -13.76 -10.90 -18.48
CA THR A 204 -13.02 -11.81 -17.60
C THR A 204 -12.03 -10.97 -16.76
N VAL A 205 -12.07 -11.13 -15.44
CA VAL A 205 -11.21 -10.39 -14.52
C VAL A 205 -10.06 -11.27 -14.06
N LYS A 206 -8.83 -10.73 -14.13
CA LYS A 206 -7.64 -11.29 -13.50
C LYS A 206 -7.14 -10.33 -12.43
N ASP A 207 -7.01 -10.81 -11.21
CA ASP A 207 -6.47 -10.04 -10.10
C ASP A 207 -5.18 -10.70 -9.60
N THR A 208 -4.10 -9.94 -9.51
CA THR A 208 -2.82 -10.43 -8.96
C THR A 208 -2.99 -10.96 -7.53
N ALA A 209 -3.94 -10.41 -6.77
CA ALA A 209 -4.23 -10.86 -5.42
C ALA A 209 -4.95 -12.22 -5.35
N ASP A 210 -5.59 -12.66 -6.44
CA ASP A 210 -6.36 -13.91 -6.51
C ASP A 210 -5.58 -15.07 -7.10
N CYS A 211 -4.44 -14.82 -7.75
CA CYS A 211 -3.60 -15.85 -8.36
C CYS A 211 -3.15 -16.88 -7.31
N ARG A 212 -3.30 -18.17 -7.61
CA ARG A 212 -2.90 -19.30 -6.76
C ARG A 212 -1.68 -20.04 -7.28
N THR A 213 -1.42 -19.95 -8.58
CA THR A 213 -0.28 -20.57 -9.27
C THR A 213 0.53 -19.53 -10.01
N LEU A 214 1.80 -19.83 -10.26
CA LEU A 214 2.66 -18.98 -11.08
C LEU A 214 2.10 -18.85 -12.50
N GLU A 215 1.49 -19.91 -13.06
CA GLU A 215 0.86 -19.90 -14.38
C GLU A 215 -0.27 -18.86 -14.45
N GLU A 216 -1.15 -18.82 -13.43
CA GLU A 216 -2.20 -17.81 -13.33
C GLU A 216 -1.61 -16.41 -13.27
N TYR A 217 -0.56 -16.20 -12.47
CA TYR A 217 0.12 -14.91 -12.35
C TYR A 217 0.74 -14.47 -13.69
N LEU A 218 1.43 -15.36 -14.40
CA LEU A 218 2.02 -15.06 -15.69
C LEU A 218 0.97 -14.83 -16.78
N SER A 219 -0.19 -15.50 -16.69
CA SER A 219 -1.31 -15.34 -17.64
C SER A 219 -1.95 -13.96 -17.60
N ILE A 220 -1.65 -13.11 -16.61
CA ILE A 220 -2.04 -11.70 -16.56
C ILE A 220 -1.58 -10.94 -17.82
N GLY A 221 -0.48 -11.39 -18.45
CA GLY A 221 0.03 -10.83 -19.70
C GLY A 221 -0.90 -10.93 -20.91
N GLU A 222 -2.00 -11.70 -20.82
CA GLU A 222 -3.06 -11.80 -21.86
C GLU A 222 -4.04 -10.62 -21.83
N SER A 223 -4.05 -9.83 -20.76
CA SER A 223 -5.06 -8.78 -20.53
C SER A 223 -4.94 -7.62 -21.52
N SER A 224 -6.08 -7.14 -22.00
CA SER A 224 -6.19 -6.00 -22.92
C SER A 224 -6.12 -4.65 -22.20
N LEU A 225 -6.62 -4.60 -20.96
CA LEU A 225 -6.66 -3.43 -20.11
C LEU A 225 -6.13 -3.78 -18.70
N PHE A 226 -5.40 -2.85 -18.11
CA PHE A 226 -4.91 -2.95 -16.72
C PHE A 226 -5.55 -1.87 -15.86
N ILE A 227 -6.05 -2.24 -14.68
CA ILE A 227 -6.59 -1.33 -13.68
C ILE A 227 -5.62 -1.31 -12.49
N CYS A 228 -5.18 -0.11 -12.11
CA CYS A 228 -4.29 0.10 -10.97
C CYS A 228 -4.98 1.02 -9.96
N GLN A 229 -5.30 0.48 -8.80
CA GLN A 229 -6.02 1.20 -7.73
C GLN A 229 -5.13 1.57 -6.55
N TYR A 230 -3.84 1.28 -6.65
CA TYR A 230 -2.91 1.49 -5.56
C TYR A 230 -1.75 2.41 -5.97
N PRO A 231 -1.46 3.51 -5.23
CA PRO A 231 -0.42 4.47 -5.61
C PRO A 231 0.97 3.85 -5.79
N ALA A 232 1.39 2.95 -4.89
CA ALA A 232 2.68 2.28 -5.01
C ALA A 232 2.74 1.30 -6.20
N GLY A 233 1.58 0.85 -6.71
CA GLY A 233 1.47 0.01 -7.91
C GLY A 233 1.63 0.77 -9.24
N LEU A 234 1.48 2.09 -9.24
CA LEU A 234 1.47 2.88 -10.49
C LEU A 234 2.74 2.73 -11.33
N MET A 235 3.91 2.64 -10.68
CA MET A 235 5.18 2.43 -11.37
C MET A 235 5.20 1.07 -12.09
N ALA A 236 4.70 0.01 -11.44
CA ALA A 236 4.58 -1.31 -12.03
C ALA A 236 3.55 -1.33 -13.17
N ALA A 237 2.38 -0.70 -12.98
CA ALA A 237 1.34 -0.60 -14.01
C ALA A 237 1.85 0.11 -15.26
N LYS A 238 2.55 1.24 -15.12
CA LYS A 238 3.18 1.94 -16.24
C LYS A 238 4.23 1.08 -16.96
N ALA A 239 5.10 0.43 -16.21
CA ALA A 239 6.18 -0.39 -16.78
C ALA A 239 5.63 -1.62 -17.54
N ILE A 240 4.67 -2.34 -16.95
CA ILE A 240 4.09 -3.54 -17.58
C ILE A 240 3.31 -3.15 -18.85
N THR A 241 2.48 -2.11 -18.79
CA THR A 241 1.64 -1.73 -19.94
C THR A 241 2.46 -1.18 -21.09
N GLN A 242 3.50 -0.41 -20.80
CA GLN A 242 4.47 0.03 -21.83
C GLN A 242 5.17 -1.16 -22.49
N ARG A 243 5.66 -2.14 -21.70
CA ARG A 243 6.36 -3.33 -22.22
C ARG A 243 5.45 -4.27 -23.01
N LEU A 244 4.21 -4.43 -22.57
CA LEU A 244 3.23 -5.30 -23.23
C LEU A 244 2.49 -4.61 -24.38
N ASP A 245 2.60 -3.28 -24.51
CA ASP A 245 1.81 -2.46 -25.43
C ASP A 245 0.32 -2.57 -25.11
N ARG A 246 -0.06 -2.16 -23.88
CA ARG A 246 -1.42 -2.23 -23.35
C ARG A 246 -1.83 -0.88 -22.76
N LYS A 247 -3.14 -0.74 -22.53
CA LYS A 247 -3.69 0.43 -21.81
C LYS A 247 -3.75 0.17 -20.31
N TYR A 248 -3.71 1.24 -19.51
CA TYR A 248 -4.04 1.18 -18.09
C TYR A 248 -4.92 2.36 -17.68
N VAL A 249 -5.68 2.15 -16.62
CA VAL A 249 -6.40 3.17 -15.87
C VAL A 249 -5.81 3.21 -14.47
N TYR A 250 -5.45 4.40 -14.01
CA TYR A 250 -5.02 4.62 -12.63
C TYR A 250 -6.16 5.29 -11.87
N CYS A 251 -6.68 4.61 -10.87
CA CYS A 251 -7.90 4.99 -10.18
C CYS A 251 -7.82 4.60 -8.68
N PRO A 252 -7.01 5.29 -7.88
CA PRO A 252 -6.97 5.08 -6.44
C PRO A 252 -8.27 5.52 -5.81
N LEU A 253 -8.64 4.95 -4.65
CA LEU A 253 -9.82 5.38 -3.91
C LEU A 253 -9.79 6.90 -3.71
N SER A 254 -10.80 7.57 -4.22
CA SER A 254 -11.03 9.02 -4.13
C SER A 254 -12.44 9.27 -3.61
N PHE A 255 -12.63 10.37 -2.90
CA PHE A 255 -13.92 10.81 -2.37
C PHE A 255 -14.51 11.99 -3.17
N ASP A 256 -13.86 12.35 -4.27
CA ASP A 256 -14.35 13.31 -5.24
C ASP A 256 -15.14 12.58 -6.34
N PHE A 257 -16.44 12.80 -6.39
CA PHE A 257 -17.35 12.13 -7.31
C PHE A 257 -17.03 12.41 -8.79
N ASP A 258 -16.58 13.59 -9.12
CA ASP A 258 -16.25 13.96 -10.50
C ASP A 258 -14.97 13.25 -10.95
N THR A 259 -13.97 13.15 -10.07
CA THR A 259 -12.76 12.34 -10.29
C THR A 259 -13.12 10.86 -10.53
N VAL A 260 -13.99 10.28 -9.70
CA VAL A 260 -14.44 8.88 -9.86
C VAL A 260 -15.14 8.67 -11.19
N GLU A 261 -16.04 9.59 -11.57
CA GLU A 261 -16.74 9.51 -12.85
C GLU A 261 -15.78 9.60 -14.03
N GLU A 262 -14.81 10.52 -13.99
CA GLU A 262 -13.81 10.68 -15.05
C GLU A 262 -12.92 9.43 -15.18
N GLU A 263 -12.43 8.88 -14.07
CA GLU A 263 -11.61 7.65 -14.06
C GLU A 263 -12.38 6.46 -14.67
N ILE A 264 -13.65 6.29 -14.32
CA ILE A 264 -14.51 5.24 -14.91
C ILE A 264 -14.68 5.46 -16.42
N ARG A 265 -14.95 6.69 -16.85
CA ARG A 265 -15.11 7.03 -18.29
C ARG A 265 -13.81 6.80 -19.07
N GLN A 266 -12.65 7.07 -18.48
CA GLN A 266 -11.34 6.83 -19.11
C GLN A 266 -11.08 5.32 -19.39
N SER A 267 -11.74 4.43 -18.67
CA SER A 267 -11.63 2.98 -18.94
C SER A 267 -12.19 2.59 -20.33
N GLY A 268 -13.09 3.40 -20.88
CA GLY A 268 -13.80 3.12 -22.12
C GLY A 268 -14.84 2.00 -22.00
N LEU A 269 -15.15 1.54 -20.80
CA LEU A 269 -16.18 0.54 -20.53
C LEU A 269 -17.56 1.21 -20.44
N SER A 270 -18.59 0.50 -20.90
CA SER A 270 -19.97 0.92 -20.75
C SER A 270 -20.42 0.80 -19.29
N VAL A 271 -21.29 1.69 -18.86
CA VAL A 271 -21.89 1.64 -17.52
C VAL A 271 -23.42 1.49 -17.64
N PRO A 272 -24.09 0.90 -16.64
CA PRO A 272 -25.57 0.86 -16.59
C PRO A 272 -26.19 2.27 -16.64
N ASP A 273 -27.45 2.34 -17.10
CA ASP A 273 -28.20 3.60 -17.07
C ASP A 273 -28.27 4.15 -15.64
N ARG A 274 -28.12 5.47 -15.50
CA ARG A 274 -28.12 6.18 -14.21
C ARG A 274 -27.06 5.74 -13.20
N PHE A 275 -26.04 5.00 -13.62
CA PHE A 275 -25.00 4.48 -12.72
C PHE A 275 -24.36 5.58 -11.85
N PHE A 276 -24.05 6.72 -12.44
CA PHE A 276 -23.39 7.81 -11.73
C PHE A 276 -24.34 8.53 -10.77
N GLU A 277 -25.57 8.84 -11.19
CA GLU A 277 -26.58 9.49 -10.36
C GLU A 277 -26.97 8.62 -9.17
N ASP A 278 -27.33 7.36 -9.43
CA ASP A 278 -27.74 6.42 -8.39
C ASP A 278 -26.59 6.15 -7.41
N GLY A 279 -25.35 6.13 -7.89
CA GLY A 279 -24.15 6.00 -7.07
C GLY A 279 -23.92 7.18 -6.15
N LYS A 280 -24.02 8.42 -6.68
CA LYS A 280 -23.91 9.66 -5.90
C LYS A 280 -25.01 9.73 -4.82
N ASP A 281 -26.26 9.45 -5.21
CA ASP A 281 -27.40 9.45 -4.30
C ASP A 281 -27.23 8.44 -3.15
N ALA A 282 -26.74 7.24 -3.45
CA ALA A 282 -26.44 6.21 -2.44
C ALA A 282 -25.37 6.69 -1.44
N CYS A 283 -24.27 7.27 -1.92
CA CYS A 283 -23.22 7.82 -1.06
C CYS A 283 -23.76 8.90 -0.13
N MET A 284 -24.54 9.86 -0.68
CA MET A 284 -25.09 10.96 0.10
C MET A 284 -26.12 10.49 1.13
N ALA A 285 -26.89 9.45 0.82
CA ALA A 285 -27.83 8.86 1.76
C ALA A 285 -27.13 8.22 2.96
N GLU A 286 -26.05 7.44 2.72
CA GLU A 286 -25.25 6.85 3.80
C GLU A 286 -24.52 7.95 4.61
N LEU A 287 -23.98 8.97 3.94
CA LEU A 287 -23.30 10.07 4.61
C LEU A 287 -24.22 10.85 5.57
N LYS A 288 -25.47 11.05 5.16
CA LYS A 288 -26.49 11.67 6.02
C LYS A 288 -26.75 10.85 7.27
N LYS A 289 -26.89 9.50 7.14
CA LYS A 289 -27.07 8.60 8.29
C LYS A 289 -25.88 8.69 9.23
N LEU A 290 -24.66 8.63 8.69
CA LEU A 290 -23.44 8.75 9.47
C LEU A 290 -23.42 10.07 10.25
N LYS A 291 -23.70 11.20 9.58
CA LYS A 291 -23.70 12.53 10.22
C LYS A 291 -24.71 12.58 11.37
N ASP A 292 -25.93 12.08 11.15
CA ASP A 292 -26.98 12.04 12.18
C ASP A 292 -26.57 11.16 13.37
N LEU A 293 -25.79 10.09 13.13
CA LEU A 293 -25.30 9.17 14.15
C LEU A 293 -24.17 9.75 15.00
N ILE A 294 -23.12 10.29 14.33
CA ILE A 294 -21.89 10.70 15.03
C ILE A 294 -21.96 12.12 15.61
N GLY A 295 -22.90 12.96 15.13
CA GLY A 295 -23.05 14.35 15.56
C GLY A 295 -21.73 15.13 15.44
N ASP A 296 -21.35 15.83 16.53
CA ASP A 296 -20.13 16.63 16.59
C ASP A 296 -18.88 15.83 16.99
N THR A 297 -18.97 14.48 17.04
CA THR A 297 -17.82 13.65 17.40
C THR A 297 -16.61 13.95 16.49
N PRO A 298 -15.42 14.23 17.04
CA PRO A 298 -14.24 14.46 16.25
C PRO A 298 -13.85 13.24 15.43
N VAL A 299 -13.47 13.49 14.15
CA VAL A 299 -12.91 12.48 13.25
C VAL A 299 -11.43 12.75 13.05
N ALA A 300 -10.62 11.69 13.14
CA ALA A 300 -9.20 11.70 12.88
C ALA A 300 -8.88 10.74 11.72
N ILE A 301 -8.10 11.18 10.73
CA ILE A 301 -7.78 10.41 9.53
C ILE A 301 -6.29 10.17 9.48
N ASP A 302 -5.85 8.95 9.11
CA ASP A 302 -4.43 8.71 8.83
C ASP A 302 -4.18 8.28 7.37
N TYR A 303 -3.03 8.70 6.85
CA TYR A 303 -2.62 8.48 5.45
C TYR A 303 -2.42 7.01 5.09
N THR A 304 -2.30 6.12 6.07
CA THR A 304 -2.11 4.69 5.81
C THR A 304 -3.42 3.98 5.53
N ALA A 305 -4.55 4.58 5.94
CA ALA A 305 -5.88 4.01 5.75
C ALA A 305 -6.41 4.22 4.33
N VAL A 306 -6.20 5.41 3.77
CA VAL A 306 -6.71 5.78 2.45
C VAL A 306 -5.63 6.44 1.60
N PRO A 307 -5.62 6.20 0.27
CA PRO A 307 -4.62 6.77 -0.64
C PRO A 307 -4.65 8.30 -0.74
N LYS A 308 -5.80 8.90 -0.50
CA LYS A 308 -6.04 10.37 -0.59
C LYS A 308 -6.70 10.88 0.70
N PRO A 309 -5.95 11.03 1.81
CA PRO A 309 -6.51 11.45 3.10
C PRO A 309 -7.08 12.87 3.11
N LEU A 310 -6.56 13.79 2.30
CA LEU A 310 -7.10 15.15 2.21
C LEU A 310 -8.40 15.20 1.37
N SER A 311 -8.52 14.38 0.33
CA SER A 311 -9.77 14.21 -0.40
C SER A 311 -10.89 13.71 0.52
N LEU A 312 -10.58 12.72 1.39
CA LEU A 312 -11.52 12.26 2.42
C LEU A 312 -11.86 13.37 3.41
N ALA A 313 -10.84 14.08 3.92
CA ALA A 313 -11.04 15.17 4.88
C ALA A 313 -11.96 16.26 4.29
N ARG A 314 -11.74 16.65 3.03
CA ARG A 314 -12.60 17.60 2.32
C ARG A 314 -14.04 17.09 2.17
N PHE A 315 -14.19 15.85 1.69
CA PHE A 315 -15.52 15.24 1.52
C PHE A 315 -16.34 15.23 2.81
N LEU A 316 -15.72 14.85 3.92
CA LEU A 316 -16.38 14.81 5.23
C LEU A 316 -16.67 16.22 5.76
N ALA A 317 -15.71 17.14 5.69
CA ALA A 317 -15.85 18.51 6.21
C ALA A 317 -16.90 19.31 5.43
N ASP A 318 -16.93 19.23 4.10
CA ASP A 318 -17.93 19.89 3.26
C ASP A 318 -19.36 19.42 3.58
N ASN A 319 -19.51 18.20 4.08
CA ASN A 319 -20.78 17.64 4.50
C ASN A 319 -21.07 17.83 6.00
N GLY A 320 -20.27 18.66 6.67
CA GLY A 320 -20.47 19.09 8.06
C GLY A 320 -20.15 18.01 9.09
N ILE A 321 -19.24 17.10 8.79
CA ILE A 321 -18.62 16.17 9.75
C ILE A 321 -17.39 16.85 10.35
N ASN A 322 -17.22 16.76 11.66
CA ASN A 322 -16.15 17.40 12.42
C ASN A 322 -14.79 16.71 12.22
N VAL A 323 -14.14 16.94 11.09
CA VAL A 323 -12.76 16.44 10.86
C VAL A 323 -11.79 17.34 11.59
N LYS A 324 -11.14 16.81 12.64
CA LYS A 324 -10.25 17.58 13.52
C LYS A 324 -8.78 17.43 13.15
N THR A 325 -8.35 16.23 12.79
CA THR A 325 -6.92 15.94 12.61
C THR A 325 -6.71 15.01 11.40
N VAL A 326 -5.70 15.33 10.58
CA VAL A 326 -5.18 14.42 9.55
C VAL A 326 -3.73 14.09 9.89
N TYR A 327 -3.46 12.82 10.13
CA TYR A 327 -2.14 12.26 10.40
C TYR A 327 -1.43 11.95 9.09
N LEU A 328 -0.35 12.68 8.79
CA LEU A 328 0.46 12.51 7.57
C LEU A 328 1.85 13.11 7.77
N ASP A 329 2.82 12.75 6.95
CA ASP A 329 4.19 13.28 7.02
C ASP A 329 4.55 14.13 5.80
N SER A 330 3.80 13.96 4.72
CA SER A 330 3.86 14.76 3.49
C SER A 330 2.53 14.66 2.75
N VAL A 331 2.26 15.60 1.86
CA VAL A 331 1.08 15.60 0.99
C VAL A 331 1.49 15.13 -0.38
N ASP A 332 0.75 14.16 -0.95
CA ASP A 332 0.95 13.75 -2.34
C ASP A 332 0.61 14.90 -3.31
N VAL A 333 1.37 15.01 -4.39
CA VAL A 333 1.15 16.08 -5.38
C VAL A 333 -0.23 16.02 -6.04
N SER A 334 -0.84 14.84 -6.10
CA SER A 334 -2.20 14.68 -6.62
C SER A 334 -3.29 15.26 -5.73
N GLU A 335 -3.01 15.50 -4.45
CA GLU A 335 -3.92 16.12 -3.48
C GLU A 335 -3.74 17.64 -3.32
N LYS A 336 -2.98 18.29 -4.23
CA LYS A 336 -2.73 19.72 -4.14
C LYS A 336 -4.03 20.55 -4.11
N ALA A 337 -4.99 20.21 -4.94
CA ALA A 337 -6.28 20.90 -5.01
C ALA A 337 -7.07 20.76 -3.70
N ASP A 338 -7.07 19.57 -3.08
CA ASP A 338 -7.74 19.33 -1.80
C ASP A 338 -7.02 20.06 -0.66
N PHE A 339 -5.67 20.08 -0.69
CA PHE A 339 -4.89 20.85 0.28
C PHE A 339 -5.22 22.34 0.22
N GLU A 340 -5.16 22.96 -0.95
CA GLU A 340 -5.47 24.39 -1.15
C GLU A 340 -6.93 24.70 -0.79
N TYR A 341 -7.87 23.80 -1.11
CA TYR A 341 -9.26 23.95 -0.74
C TYR A 341 -9.47 23.94 0.79
N LEU A 342 -8.90 22.95 1.47
CA LEU A 342 -8.98 22.83 2.93
C LEU A 342 -8.27 23.99 3.63
N GLN A 343 -7.14 24.44 3.09
CA GLN A 343 -6.41 25.59 3.61
C GLN A 343 -7.26 26.86 3.62
N ASN A 344 -8.07 27.06 2.59
CA ASN A 344 -8.90 28.26 2.43
C ASN A 344 -10.24 28.19 3.18
N ASN A 345 -10.85 27.00 3.27
CA ASN A 345 -12.21 26.84 3.80
C ASN A 345 -12.24 26.25 5.23
N PHE A 346 -11.22 25.50 5.62
CA PHE A 346 -11.09 24.83 6.92
C PHE A 346 -9.69 25.06 7.53
N PRO A 347 -9.22 26.31 7.68
CA PRO A 347 -7.84 26.62 8.06
C PRO A 347 -7.43 26.09 9.42
N ASP A 348 -8.37 25.77 10.30
CA ASP A 348 -8.12 25.25 11.65
C ASP A 348 -7.97 23.73 11.69
N LEU A 349 -8.15 23.01 10.56
CA LEU A 349 -7.86 21.58 10.46
C LEU A 349 -6.39 21.34 10.82
N ILE A 350 -6.14 20.38 11.72
CA ILE A 350 -4.80 20.06 12.18
C ILE A 350 -4.17 18.99 11.28
N LEU A 351 -3.01 19.28 10.74
CA LEU A 351 -2.09 18.28 10.20
C LEU A 351 -1.15 17.84 11.31
N HIS A 352 -0.96 16.53 11.49
CA HIS A 352 -0.12 15.96 12.54
C HIS A 352 0.90 14.99 11.92
N SER A 353 2.20 15.22 12.19
CA SER A 353 3.26 14.30 11.77
C SER A 353 3.13 12.96 12.50
N THR A 354 3.46 11.86 11.83
CA THR A 354 3.48 10.53 12.45
C THR A 354 4.89 10.07 12.82
N MET A 355 5.90 10.90 12.55
CA MET A 355 7.33 10.57 12.74
C MET A 355 8.06 11.53 13.69
N HIS A 356 7.37 12.47 14.31
CA HIS A 356 8.01 13.42 15.20
C HIS A 356 8.42 12.76 16.55
N VAL A 357 9.52 13.20 17.13
CA VAL A 357 10.05 12.65 18.38
C VAL A 357 9.08 12.74 19.56
N SER A 358 8.25 13.79 19.61
CA SER A 358 7.21 13.99 20.63
C SER A 358 6.16 12.88 20.64
N ASP A 359 5.95 12.21 19.49
CA ASP A 359 4.99 11.13 19.32
C ASP A 359 5.31 9.87 20.14
N ARG A 360 6.50 9.78 20.71
CA ARG A 360 6.85 8.73 21.69
C ARG A 360 5.96 8.78 22.93
N ARG A 361 5.33 9.92 23.21
CA ARG A 361 4.43 10.14 24.35
C ARG A 361 3.19 10.90 23.85
N PRO A 362 2.32 10.27 23.06
CA PRO A 362 1.17 10.96 22.50
C PRO A 362 0.24 11.45 23.62
N VAL A 363 -0.23 12.68 23.46
CA VAL A 363 -1.28 13.25 24.33
C VAL A 363 -2.62 12.77 23.79
N ARG A 364 -3.23 11.83 24.49
CA ARG A 364 -4.49 11.22 24.10
C ARG A 364 -5.69 12.05 24.53
N SER A 365 -6.70 12.11 23.66
CA SER A 365 -7.98 12.74 23.99
C SER A 365 -8.72 11.92 25.08
N LYS A 366 -9.50 12.62 25.92
CA LYS A 366 -10.47 11.99 26.84
C LYS A 366 -11.85 11.87 26.19
N GLU A 367 -12.07 12.54 25.08
CA GLU A 367 -13.33 12.52 24.34
C GLU A 367 -13.33 11.34 23.37
N LYS A 368 -14.54 10.84 23.04
CA LYS A 368 -14.68 9.85 21.99
C LYS A 368 -14.23 10.46 20.66
N VAL A 369 -13.29 9.80 19.99
CA VAL A 369 -12.82 10.16 18.65
C VAL A 369 -13.10 8.98 17.73
N LEU A 370 -13.67 9.22 16.55
CA LEU A 370 -13.76 8.24 15.49
C LEU A 370 -12.49 8.33 14.63
N ALA A 371 -11.65 7.31 14.71
CA ALA A 371 -10.42 7.27 13.92
C ALA A 371 -10.60 6.48 12.62
N ILE A 372 -9.93 6.94 11.58
CA ILE A 372 -9.83 6.25 10.29
C ILE A 372 -8.38 5.85 10.12
N GLY A 373 -8.10 4.56 10.32
CA GLY A 373 -6.77 3.98 10.26
C GLY A 373 -6.13 3.69 11.61
N GLN A 374 -5.11 2.84 11.56
CA GLN A 374 -4.43 2.31 12.74
C GLN A 374 -3.58 3.37 13.46
N LYS A 375 -2.90 4.23 12.70
CA LYS A 375 -2.08 5.29 13.29
C LYS A 375 -2.95 6.34 13.97
N ALA A 376 -4.04 6.78 13.34
CA ALA A 376 -4.98 7.70 13.95
C ALA A 376 -5.55 7.10 15.26
N ALA A 377 -5.96 5.82 15.25
CA ALA A 377 -6.44 5.13 16.45
C ALA A 377 -5.38 5.11 17.57
N TRP A 378 -4.13 4.82 17.21
CA TRP A 378 -3.04 4.75 18.19
C TRP A 378 -2.71 6.11 18.79
N PHE A 379 -2.61 7.16 17.97
CA PHE A 379 -2.30 8.52 18.44
C PHE A 379 -3.43 9.11 19.28
N GLU A 380 -4.68 8.96 18.87
CA GLU A 380 -5.85 9.43 19.63
C GLU A 380 -6.12 8.56 20.87
N GLY A 381 -5.66 7.31 20.87
CA GLY A 381 -5.91 6.36 21.96
C GLY A 381 -7.37 5.92 22.01
N THR A 382 -8.00 5.78 20.85
CA THR A 382 -9.41 5.39 20.72
C THR A 382 -9.57 3.95 20.27
N ASP A 383 -10.58 3.26 20.83
CA ASP A 383 -11.00 1.93 20.41
C ASP A 383 -12.10 1.97 19.31
N TYR A 384 -12.53 3.18 18.92
CA TYR A 384 -13.52 3.41 17.87
C TYR A 384 -12.82 3.80 16.57
N PHE A 385 -12.49 2.80 15.74
CA PHE A 385 -11.74 3.07 14.52
C PHE A 385 -12.08 2.12 13.36
N VAL A 386 -11.96 2.67 12.15
CA VAL A 386 -11.96 1.89 10.91
C VAL A 386 -10.59 1.26 10.75
N ASN A 387 -10.50 -0.07 10.91
CA ASN A 387 -9.25 -0.79 10.71
C ASN A 387 -9.07 -1.15 9.24
N MET A 388 -8.38 -0.28 8.50
CA MET A 388 -8.17 -0.40 7.06
C MET A 388 -6.77 0.06 6.69
N ILE A 389 -6.24 -0.48 5.60
CA ILE A 389 -5.00 -0.04 4.97
C ILE A 389 -5.26 0.27 3.49
N GLU A 390 -4.70 1.38 3.02
CA GLU A 390 -4.54 1.72 1.60
C GLU A 390 -5.82 1.60 0.77
N GLY A 391 -6.96 1.98 1.38
CA GLY A 391 -8.27 1.97 0.73
C GLY A 391 -9.01 0.63 0.79
N GLY A 392 -8.42 -0.42 1.38
CA GLY A 392 -9.10 -1.70 1.61
C GLY A 392 -9.58 -2.45 0.37
N GLY A 393 -9.17 -2.04 -0.84
CA GLY A 393 -9.70 -2.56 -2.11
C GLY A 393 -11.04 -1.94 -2.51
N LEU A 394 -11.51 -0.94 -1.77
CA LEU A 394 -12.71 -0.18 -2.09
C LEU A 394 -12.47 0.78 -3.27
N TYR A 395 -13.47 0.96 -4.13
CA TYR A 395 -13.39 1.94 -5.22
C TYR A 395 -14.76 2.34 -5.75
N GLY A 396 -14.84 3.59 -6.19
CA GLY A 396 -16.03 4.17 -6.81
C GLY A 396 -17.12 4.48 -5.79
N PHE A 397 -18.34 4.67 -6.26
CA PHE A 397 -19.48 5.05 -5.42
C PHE A 397 -19.85 3.95 -4.42
N SER A 398 -19.84 2.67 -4.85
CA SER A 398 -20.08 1.56 -3.93
C SER A 398 -18.98 1.46 -2.86
N GLY A 399 -17.73 1.73 -3.23
CA GLY A 399 -16.62 1.78 -2.31
C GLY A 399 -16.73 2.91 -1.29
N ILE A 400 -17.15 4.10 -1.73
CA ILE A 400 -17.39 5.26 -0.84
C ILE A 400 -18.55 4.96 0.11
N ALA A 401 -19.66 4.43 -0.39
CA ALA A 401 -20.81 4.06 0.45
C ALA A 401 -20.45 3.01 1.49
N GLU A 402 -19.67 1.99 1.13
CA GLU A 402 -19.19 0.98 2.06
C GLU A 402 -18.21 1.57 3.09
N PHE A 403 -17.32 2.46 2.67
CA PHE A 403 -16.44 3.17 3.58
C PHE A 403 -17.23 3.93 4.67
N ILE A 404 -18.31 4.59 4.28
CA ILE A 404 -19.19 5.30 5.22
C ILE A 404 -19.83 4.31 6.21
N ARG A 405 -20.30 3.14 5.74
CA ARG A 405 -20.84 2.09 6.62
C ARG A 405 -19.78 1.54 7.59
N LEU A 406 -18.52 1.41 7.14
CA LEU A 406 -17.41 1.04 8.03
C LEU A 406 -17.17 2.08 9.11
N MET A 407 -17.38 3.38 8.83
CA MET A 407 -17.35 4.43 9.84
C MET A 407 -18.50 4.31 10.84
N GLU A 408 -19.71 4.01 10.38
CA GLU A 408 -20.88 3.74 11.27
C GLU A 408 -20.62 2.54 12.18
N ASP A 409 -20.14 1.43 11.62
CA ASP A 409 -19.76 0.24 12.39
C ASP A 409 -18.69 0.58 13.44
N ALA A 410 -17.64 1.27 13.03
CA ALA A 410 -16.55 1.65 13.92
C ALA A 410 -16.99 2.61 15.03
N PHE A 411 -17.97 3.45 14.78
CA PHE A 411 -18.53 4.34 15.80
C PHE A 411 -19.38 3.58 16.84
N ASN A 412 -20.13 2.56 16.41
CA ASN A 412 -21.00 1.78 17.26
C ASN A 412 -20.27 0.66 18.03
N ASN A 413 -19.23 0.10 17.43
CA ASN A 413 -18.54 -1.09 17.91
C ASN A 413 -17.06 -0.78 18.19
N SER A 414 -16.68 -0.77 19.49
CA SER A 414 -15.28 -0.63 19.87
C SER A 414 -14.46 -1.86 19.47
N LYS A 415 -13.22 -1.65 19.11
CA LYS A 415 -12.23 -2.68 18.76
C LYS A 415 -11.05 -2.58 19.74
N ASP A 416 -10.45 -3.72 20.08
CA ASP A 416 -9.24 -3.69 20.92
C ASP A 416 -8.06 -3.15 20.12
N MET A 417 -7.61 -1.94 20.45
CA MET A 417 -6.48 -1.30 19.78
C MET A 417 -5.19 -2.12 19.87
N ARG A 418 -5.05 -3.02 20.84
CA ARG A 418 -3.88 -3.91 20.95
C ARG A 418 -3.80 -4.90 19.79
N ASP A 419 -4.92 -5.26 19.18
CA ASP A 419 -4.97 -6.17 18.05
C ASP A 419 -4.38 -5.58 16.76
N ILE A 420 -4.30 -4.25 16.63
CA ILE A 420 -3.70 -3.60 15.46
C ILE A 420 -2.16 -3.72 15.39
N VAL A 421 -1.52 -4.11 16.48
CA VAL A 421 -0.07 -4.34 16.48
C VAL A 421 0.30 -5.59 15.67
N PRO A 422 -0.34 -6.78 15.88
CA PRO A 422 -0.06 -7.97 15.12
C PRO A 422 -0.86 -8.07 13.80
N ARG A 423 -1.91 -7.29 13.61
CA ARG A 423 -2.82 -7.45 12.46
C ARG A 423 -2.96 -6.17 11.66
N LYS A 424 -2.93 -6.31 10.33
CA LYS A 424 -3.38 -5.25 9.43
C LYS A 424 -4.91 -5.32 9.28
N GLY A 425 -5.52 -4.25 8.86
CA GLY A 425 -6.96 -4.19 8.69
C GLY A 425 -7.46 -4.67 7.33
N LEU A 426 -8.66 -4.23 6.98
CA LEU A 426 -9.29 -4.46 5.68
C LEU A 426 -8.30 -4.11 4.54
N GLY A 427 -8.19 -5.00 3.58
CA GLY A 427 -7.22 -4.93 2.48
C GLY A 427 -6.04 -5.89 2.66
N CYS A 428 -5.84 -6.48 3.84
CA CYS A 428 -4.81 -7.48 4.08
C CYS A 428 -5.40 -8.88 4.23
N ARG A 429 -5.32 -9.71 3.18
CA ARG A 429 -5.78 -11.11 3.24
C ARG A 429 -5.00 -11.99 4.22
N SER A 430 -3.77 -11.62 4.50
CA SER A 430 -2.86 -12.44 5.32
C SER A 430 -3.06 -12.24 6.82
N CYS A 431 -3.84 -11.24 7.22
CA CYS A 431 -3.99 -10.82 8.61
C CYS A 431 -5.46 -10.78 9.07
N ILE A 432 -6.35 -11.38 8.31
CA ILE A 432 -7.78 -11.47 8.65
C ILE A 432 -8.07 -12.83 9.27
#